data_02904e47970846b60c38e16f3cc309fa
#
_entry.id   02904e47970846b60c38e16f3cc309fa
#
_cell.length_a   1.000
_cell.length_b   1.000
_cell.length_c   1.000
_cell.angle_alpha   90.00
_cell.angle_beta   90.00
_cell.angle_gamma   90.00
#
_symmetry.space_group_name_H-M   'P 1'
#
loop_
_entity.id
_entity.type
_entity.pdbx_description
1 polymer ?
#
loop_
_entity_poly.entity_id
_entity_poly.type
_entity_poly.pdbx_seq_one_letter_code
_entity_poly.pdbx_strand_id
1 'polypeptide(L)'
;MQRDTEIFDLIQEEKQRQLNGLELIASENFVSEQVMEAAGSVLTNKYAEGYPGKRYYGGCEVVDVVEQIAIDRAKELFGAEYANVQPHSGSQANTAVFHACMKPGETFLGFDLAHGGHLTHGSPVNFSGRLYNPVFYGVDQETGLLNYDKIEELAVKEQPKMIIAGASAYSREIDYKRFREIADKVGAILLCDMAHPAGLIAKGIIGDPVPHCHIVTTTTHKTLRGPRGGLILMGKDF
;
A
#
# COMPACT_ATOMS: atom_id res chain seq x y z
N MET A 1 -26.02 28.09 -10.22
CA MET A 1 -24.92 28.36 -9.23
C MET A 1 -23.77 28.98 -10.01
N GLN A 2 -23.21 30.08 -9.52
CA GLN A 2 -22.08 30.72 -10.18
C GLN A 2 -20.83 29.82 -9.99
N ARG A 3 -20.00 29.71 -11.06
CA ARG A 3 -18.76 28.92 -11.00
C ARG A 3 -17.77 29.60 -10.04
N ASP A 4 -17.16 28.84 -9.18
CA ASP A 4 -16.06 29.29 -8.32
C ASP A 4 -14.79 29.45 -9.17
N THR A 5 -14.58 30.66 -9.70
CA THR A 5 -13.47 30.93 -10.61
C THR A 5 -12.12 30.85 -9.90
N GLU A 6 -12.04 31.22 -8.62
CA GLU A 6 -10.81 31.20 -7.86
C GLU A 6 -10.17 29.78 -7.81
N ILE A 7 -10.96 28.77 -7.44
CA ILE A 7 -10.48 27.38 -7.41
C ILE A 7 -10.21 26.83 -8.80
N PHE A 8 -11.06 27.14 -9.78
CA PHE A 8 -10.86 26.60 -11.13
C PHE A 8 -9.69 27.24 -11.87
N ASP A 9 -9.35 28.48 -11.58
CA ASP A 9 -8.15 29.15 -12.11
C ASP A 9 -6.88 28.53 -11.51
N LEU A 10 -6.84 28.26 -10.19
CA LEU A 10 -5.74 27.54 -9.54
C LEU A 10 -5.56 26.11 -10.09
N ILE A 11 -6.63 25.42 -10.41
CA ILE A 11 -6.55 24.10 -11.08
C ILE A 11 -5.88 24.22 -12.46
N GLN A 12 -6.17 25.29 -13.21
CA GLN A 12 -5.49 25.53 -14.49
C GLN A 12 -4.02 25.88 -14.32
N GLU A 13 -3.67 26.67 -13.31
CA GLU A 13 -2.28 26.97 -12.96
C GLU A 13 -1.50 25.70 -12.60
N GLU A 14 -2.06 24.83 -11.76
CA GLU A 14 -1.45 23.55 -11.42
C GLU A 14 -1.29 22.65 -12.65
N LYS A 15 -2.28 22.61 -13.55
CA LYS A 15 -2.15 21.89 -14.82
C LYS A 15 -0.97 22.41 -15.64
N GLN A 16 -0.77 23.75 -15.73
CA GLN A 16 0.37 24.32 -16.44
C GLN A 16 1.69 24.01 -15.73
N ARG A 17 1.73 24.02 -14.41
CA ARG A 17 2.89 23.63 -13.63
C ARG A 17 3.32 22.19 -13.96
N GLN A 18 2.36 21.25 -13.97
CA GLN A 18 2.62 19.85 -14.29
C GLN A 18 3.10 19.66 -15.75
N LEU A 19 2.53 20.40 -16.70
CA LEU A 19 2.93 20.31 -18.12
C LEU A 19 4.34 20.86 -18.37
N ASN A 20 4.78 21.86 -17.59
CA ASN A 20 6.04 22.55 -17.77
C ASN A 20 7.17 22.00 -16.91
N GLY A 21 6.89 21.09 -15.99
CA GLY A 21 7.83 20.49 -15.05
C GLY A 21 8.23 19.06 -15.41
N LEU A 22 9.41 18.65 -14.93
CA LEU A 22 9.80 17.25 -14.86
C LEU A 22 9.71 16.81 -13.41
N GLU A 23 8.76 15.92 -13.12
CA GLU A 23 8.58 15.40 -11.77
C GLU A 23 9.50 14.20 -11.54
N LEU A 24 10.40 14.33 -10.55
CA LEU A 24 11.37 13.29 -10.20
C LEU A 24 11.07 12.59 -8.87
N ILE A 25 9.93 12.93 -8.23
CA ILE A 25 9.48 12.25 -7.02
C ILE A 25 8.81 10.93 -7.41
N ALA A 26 9.37 9.82 -6.96
CA ALA A 26 8.94 8.46 -7.33
C ALA A 26 7.48 8.15 -6.97
N SER A 27 6.86 8.90 -6.05
CA SER A 27 5.46 8.73 -5.65
C SER A 27 4.47 9.52 -6.51
N GLU A 28 4.93 10.34 -7.46
CA GLU A 28 4.07 11.12 -8.34
C GLU A 28 3.97 10.49 -9.73
N ASN A 29 2.79 10.60 -10.33
CA ASN A 29 2.51 10.09 -11.66
C ASN A 29 1.29 10.82 -12.26
N PHE A 30 1.12 10.67 -13.57
CA PHE A 30 0.02 11.30 -14.31
C PHE A 30 -1.05 10.25 -14.63
N VAL A 31 -2.27 10.46 -14.12
CA VAL A 31 -3.42 9.61 -14.40
C VAL A 31 -4.03 9.93 -15.76
N SER A 32 -4.82 9.00 -16.32
CA SER A 32 -5.58 9.27 -17.54
C SER A 32 -6.78 10.20 -17.27
N GLU A 33 -7.29 10.84 -18.34
CA GLU A 33 -8.51 11.64 -18.26
C GLU A 33 -9.70 10.82 -17.76
N GLN A 34 -9.81 9.54 -18.13
CA GLN A 34 -10.88 8.65 -17.64
C GLN A 34 -10.84 8.44 -16.13
N VAL A 35 -9.65 8.36 -15.54
CA VAL A 35 -9.49 8.26 -14.07
C VAL A 35 -9.99 9.53 -13.39
N MET A 36 -9.65 10.70 -13.93
CA MET A 36 -10.12 11.98 -13.38
C MET A 36 -11.64 12.16 -13.54
N GLU A 37 -12.20 11.77 -14.70
CA GLU A 37 -13.64 11.80 -14.96
C GLU A 37 -14.40 10.88 -13.99
N ALA A 38 -13.94 9.65 -13.79
CA ALA A 38 -14.57 8.72 -12.84
C ALA A 38 -14.50 9.22 -11.40
N ALA A 39 -13.33 9.77 -10.97
CA ALA A 39 -13.14 10.29 -9.62
C ALA A 39 -14.01 11.51 -9.32
N GLY A 40 -14.27 12.37 -10.32
CA GLY A 40 -15.12 13.55 -10.22
C GLY A 40 -16.60 13.32 -10.62
N SER A 41 -17.05 12.08 -10.71
CA SER A 41 -18.40 11.73 -11.17
C SER A 41 -19.46 11.81 -10.07
N VAL A 42 -20.71 11.54 -10.46
CA VAL A 42 -21.88 11.48 -9.55
C VAL A 42 -21.75 10.41 -8.44
N LEU A 43 -20.82 9.47 -8.57
CA LEU A 43 -20.51 8.49 -7.52
C LEU A 43 -20.09 9.17 -6.21
N THR A 44 -19.53 10.38 -6.29
CA THR A 44 -19.19 11.24 -5.13
C THR A 44 -20.39 11.51 -4.21
N ASN A 45 -21.62 11.48 -4.75
CA ASN A 45 -22.84 11.78 -3.99
C ASN A 45 -23.33 10.58 -3.16
N LYS A 46 -22.81 9.36 -3.41
CA LYS A 46 -23.36 8.14 -2.83
C LYS A 46 -22.65 7.70 -1.56
N TYR A 47 -23.39 7.62 -0.48
CA TYR A 47 -22.98 7.04 0.77
C TYR A 47 -23.18 5.52 0.75
N ALA A 48 -22.10 4.73 0.93
CA ALA A 48 -22.12 3.28 0.70
C ALA A 48 -21.30 2.51 1.74
N GLU A 49 -21.52 2.81 3.03
CA GLU A 49 -20.91 2.04 4.13
C GLU A 49 -21.27 0.56 4.06
N GLY A 50 -20.32 -0.31 4.37
CA GLY A 50 -20.44 -1.76 4.26
C GLY A 50 -19.72 -2.28 3.03
N TYR A 51 -20.11 -3.44 2.55
CA TYR A 51 -19.53 -4.11 1.38
C TYR A 51 -20.58 -4.40 0.32
N PRO A 52 -20.23 -4.70 -0.92
CA PRO A 52 -21.16 -5.11 -1.96
C PRO A 52 -22.15 -6.18 -1.45
N GLY A 53 -23.44 -5.94 -1.62
CA GLY A 53 -24.52 -6.81 -1.12
C GLY A 53 -24.75 -6.78 0.40
N LYS A 54 -23.94 -6.04 1.16
CA LYS A 54 -24.04 -5.93 2.63
C LYS A 54 -23.86 -4.48 3.07
N ARG A 55 -24.69 -3.57 2.55
CA ARG A 55 -24.65 -2.12 2.85
C ARG A 55 -25.58 -1.77 4.00
N TYR A 56 -25.19 -0.70 4.70
CA TYR A 56 -26.07 -0.10 5.73
C TYR A 56 -27.10 0.87 5.14
N TYR A 57 -26.99 1.21 3.84
CA TYR A 57 -27.83 2.18 3.14
C TYR A 57 -28.48 1.56 1.91
N GLY A 58 -29.70 2.03 1.56
CA GLY A 58 -30.37 1.68 0.31
C GLY A 58 -29.78 2.41 -0.90
N GLY A 59 -30.17 1.97 -2.10
CA GLY A 59 -29.75 2.59 -3.37
C GLY A 59 -28.30 2.36 -3.73
N CYS A 60 -27.72 1.23 -3.32
CA CYS A 60 -26.32 0.89 -3.54
C CYS A 60 -26.09 -0.06 -4.73
N GLU A 61 -27.14 -0.39 -5.48
CA GLU A 61 -27.10 -1.41 -6.54
C GLU A 61 -26.03 -1.11 -7.59
N VAL A 62 -25.84 0.16 -7.95
CA VAL A 62 -24.85 0.60 -8.94
C VAL A 62 -23.45 0.62 -8.34
N VAL A 63 -23.28 1.20 -7.14
CA VAL A 63 -21.96 1.28 -6.50
C VAL A 63 -21.46 -0.09 -6.07
N ASP A 64 -22.32 -1.05 -5.77
CA ASP A 64 -21.97 -2.43 -5.52
C ASP A 64 -21.28 -3.04 -6.74
N VAL A 65 -21.83 -2.82 -7.93
CA VAL A 65 -21.22 -3.31 -9.18
C VAL A 65 -19.87 -2.62 -9.43
N VAL A 66 -19.78 -1.31 -9.20
CA VAL A 66 -18.53 -0.55 -9.38
C VAL A 66 -17.45 -1.07 -8.45
N GLU A 67 -17.77 -1.28 -7.16
CA GLU A 67 -16.80 -1.81 -6.20
C GLU A 67 -16.43 -3.26 -6.51
N GLN A 68 -17.39 -4.09 -6.91
CA GLN A 68 -17.09 -5.47 -7.30
C GLN A 68 -16.16 -5.54 -8.51
N ILE A 69 -16.36 -4.70 -9.53
CA ILE A 69 -15.47 -4.60 -10.69
C ILE A 69 -14.04 -4.22 -10.23
N ALA A 70 -13.92 -3.30 -9.28
CA ALA A 70 -12.62 -2.91 -8.75
C ALA A 70 -11.92 -4.07 -8.00
N ILE A 71 -12.67 -4.82 -7.19
CA ILE A 71 -12.20 -6.03 -6.50
C ILE A 71 -11.72 -7.07 -7.52
N ASP A 72 -12.54 -7.41 -8.50
CA ASP A 72 -12.23 -8.45 -9.48
C ASP A 72 -11.00 -8.09 -10.31
N ARG A 73 -10.90 -6.83 -10.75
CA ARG A 73 -9.73 -6.33 -11.49
C ARG A 73 -8.46 -6.28 -10.64
N ALA A 74 -8.55 -5.93 -9.36
CA ALA A 74 -7.41 -5.99 -8.46
C ALA A 74 -6.92 -7.42 -8.26
N LYS A 75 -7.83 -8.38 -8.09
CA LYS A 75 -7.52 -9.81 -8.00
C LYS A 75 -6.87 -10.33 -9.29
N GLU A 76 -7.42 -10.00 -10.45
CA GLU A 76 -6.88 -10.40 -11.75
C GLU A 76 -5.48 -9.81 -11.99
N LEU A 77 -5.31 -8.51 -11.70
CA LEU A 77 -4.06 -7.79 -11.94
C LEU A 77 -2.88 -8.34 -11.14
N PHE A 78 -3.12 -8.76 -9.90
CA PHE A 78 -2.09 -9.22 -8.97
C PHE A 78 -2.14 -10.72 -8.66
N GLY A 79 -3.02 -11.49 -9.30
CA GLY A 79 -3.18 -12.91 -9.00
C GLY A 79 -3.64 -13.19 -7.55
N ALA A 80 -4.30 -12.22 -6.91
CA ALA A 80 -4.73 -12.33 -5.53
C ALA A 80 -6.05 -13.11 -5.41
N GLU A 81 -6.24 -13.85 -4.31
CA GLU A 81 -7.51 -14.51 -4.00
C GLU A 81 -8.51 -13.53 -3.38
N TYR A 82 -8.04 -12.61 -2.55
CA TYR A 82 -8.85 -11.60 -1.88
C TYR A 82 -8.30 -10.20 -2.13
N ALA A 83 -9.22 -9.24 -2.30
CA ALA A 83 -8.89 -7.83 -2.43
C ALA A 83 -9.89 -6.97 -1.66
N ASN A 84 -9.37 -5.98 -0.92
CA ASN A 84 -10.15 -4.88 -0.37
C ASN A 84 -9.71 -3.58 -1.05
N VAL A 85 -10.66 -2.89 -1.68
CA VAL A 85 -10.42 -1.69 -2.48
C VAL A 85 -10.88 -0.41 -1.78
N GLN A 86 -11.32 -0.50 -0.53
CA GLN A 86 -11.90 0.61 0.22
C GLN A 86 -10.89 1.55 0.89
N PRO A 87 -9.62 1.18 1.19
CA PRO A 87 -8.69 2.13 1.78
C PRO A 87 -8.53 3.38 0.89
N HIS A 88 -8.63 4.56 1.49
CA HIS A 88 -8.43 5.82 0.74
C HIS A 88 -6.94 6.19 0.57
N SER A 89 -6.02 5.45 1.19
CA SER A 89 -4.57 5.65 1.11
C SER A 89 -3.80 4.39 1.51
N GLY A 90 -2.51 4.34 1.16
CA GLY A 90 -1.60 3.29 1.66
C GLY A 90 -1.48 3.31 3.18
N SER A 91 -1.44 4.50 3.80
CA SER A 91 -1.41 4.62 5.26
C SER A 91 -2.64 4.02 5.92
N GLN A 92 -3.84 4.24 5.36
CA GLN A 92 -5.06 3.60 5.87
C GLN A 92 -5.04 2.09 5.66
N ALA A 93 -4.58 1.61 4.50
CA ALA A 93 -4.44 0.18 4.25
C ALA A 93 -3.51 -0.47 5.30
N ASN A 94 -2.34 0.12 5.54
CA ASN A 94 -1.42 -0.36 6.58
C ASN A 94 -2.05 -0.29 7.97
N THR A 95 -2.73 0.81 8.32
CA THR A 95 -3.44 0.94 9.61
C THR A 95 -4.46 -0.18 9.80
N ALA A 96 -5.25 -0.50 8.77
CA ALA A 96 -6.24 -1.57 8.82
C ALA A 96 -5.59 -2.93 9.08
N VAL A 97 -4.48 -3.24 8.40
CA VAL A 97 -3.72 -4.48 8.61
C VAL A 97 -3.16 -4.56 10.03
N PHE A 98 -2.56 -3.47 10.54
CA PHE A 98 -2.05 -3.44 11.91
C PHE A 98 -3.17 -3.70 12.93
N HIS A 99 -4.32 -3.04 12.80
CA HIS A 99 -5.45 -3.24 13.72
C HIS A 99 -6.06 -4.64 13.62
N ALA A 100 -6.06 -5.25 12.44
CA ALA A 100 -6.58 -6.60 12.26
C ALA A 100 -5.63 -7.68 12.84
N CYS A 101 -4.31 -7.46 12.77
CA CYS A 101 -3.30 -8.48 13.03
C CYS A 101 -2.53 -8.31 14.34
N MET A 102 -2.57 -7.11 14.95
CA MET A 102 -1.74 -6.77 16.11
C MET A 102 -2.53 -6.06 17.19
N LYS A 103 -2.08 -6.23 18.43
CA LYS A 103 -2.55 -5.45 19.59
C LYS A 103 -1.57 -4.30 19.87
N PRO A 104 -2.05 -3.16 20.40
CA PRO A 104 -1.16 -2.09 20.84
C PRO A 104 -0.05 -2.61 21.77
N GLY A 105 1.18 -2.15 21.54
CA GLY A 105 2.37 -2.57 22.29
C GLY A 105 3.06 -3.82 21.78
N GLU A 106 2.48 -4.58 20.84
CA GLU A 106 3.17 -5.72 20.23
C GLU A 106 4.31 -5.27 19.33
N THR A 107 5.35 -6.10 19.25
CA THR A 107 6.56 -5.83 18.46
C THR A 107 6.38 -6.22 17.00
N PHE A 108 6.91 -5.40 16.11
CA PHE A 108 7.06 -5.71 14.69
C PHE A 108 8.41 -5.26 14.15
N LEU A 109 8.86 -5.92 13.08
CA LEU A 109 10.03 -5.48 12.33
C LEU A 109 9.59 -4.60 11.15
N GLY A 110 10.17 -3.40 11.05
CA GLY A 110 9.97 -2.47 9.96
C GLY A 110 11.27 -2.09 9.26
N PHE A 111 11.19 -1.69 8.00
CA PHE A 111 12.36 -1.15 7.31
C PHE A 111 12.62 0.28 7.78
N ASP A 112 13.86 0.54 8.20
CA ASP A 112 14.26 1.84 8.75
C ASP A 112 13.97 2.98 7.74
N LEU A 113 13.32 4.04 8.21
CA LEU A 113 13.01 5.22 7.41
C LEU A 113 14.27 5.85 6.81
N ALA A 114 15.38 5.88 7.58
CA ALA A 114 16.66 6.43 7.12
C ALA A 114 17.31 5.59 6.00
N HIS A 115 16.91 4.32 5.86
CA HIS A 115 17.41 3.40 4.83
C HIS A 115 16.42 3.18 3.69
N GLY A 116 15.30 3.91 3.66
CA GLY A 116 14.32 3.85 2.57
C GLY A 116 12.96 3.25 2.95
N GLY A 117 12.68 3.05 4.23
CA GLY A 117 11.36 2.64 4.72
C GLY A 117 10.28 3.71 4.51
N HIS A 118 9.09 3.43 4.98
CA HIS A 118 7.96 4.36 4.97
C HIS A 118 7.61 4.80 6.40
N LEU A 119 6.93 5.96 6.55
CA LEU A 119 6.48 6.44 7.86
C LEU A 119 5.65 5.40 8.62
N THR A 120 4.79 4.64 7.91
CA THR A 120 3.97 3.58 8.51
C THR A 120 4.74 2.31 8.89
N HIS A 121 6.04 2.26 8.65
CA HIS A 121 6.90 1.16 9.04
C HIS A 121 7.56 1.37 10.42
N GLY A 122 6.98 2.22 11.27
CA GLY A 122 7.42 2.39 12.66
C GLY A 122 7.91 3.77 13.04
N SER A 123 7.79 4.78 12.17
CA SER A 123 8.22 6.14 12.50
C SER A 123 7.53 6.65 13.77
N PRO A 124 8.26 7.28 14.72
CA PRO A 124 7.72 7.74 15.99
C PRO A 124 6.66 8.84 15.85
N VAL A 125 6.58 9.50 14.70
CA VAL A 125 5.53 10.49 14.40
C VAL A 125 4.27 9.88 13.77
N ASN A 126 4.30 8.57 13.46
CA ASN A 126 3.22 7.83 12.83
C ASN A 126 2.48 6.93 13.84
N PHE A 127 1.24 6.51 13.51
CA PHE A 127 0.47 5.59 14.35
C PHE A 127 1.26 4.32 14.69
N SER A 128 2.01 3.78 13.72
CA SER A 128 2.76 2.54 13.86
C SER A 128 3.85 2.61 14.92
N GLY A 129 4.57 3.73 15.03
CA GLY A 129 5.55 3.95 16.07
C GLY A 129 4.99 4.46 17.40
N ARG A 130 3.72 4.92 17.41
CA ARG A 130 3.05 5.41 18.62
C ARG A 130 2.27 4.35 19.38
N LEU A 131 1.67 3.41 18.65
CA LEU A 131 0.79 2.39 19.21
C LEU A 131 1.47 1.03 19.39
N TYR A 132 2.52 0.76 18.61
CA TYR A 132 3.21 -0.51 18.57
C TYR A 132 4.68 -0.32 18.91
N ASN A 133 5.41 -1.43 19.06
CA ASN A 133 6.84 -1.44 19.38
C ASN A 133 7.65 -1.76 18.12
N PRO A 134 8.10 -0.76 17.33
CA PRO A 134 8.89 -1.01 16.13
C PRO A 134 10.33 -1.37 16.47
N VAL A 135 10.85 -2.39 15.80
CA VAL A 135 12.26 -2.72 15.72
C VAL A 135 12.67 -2.62 14.26
N PHE A 136 13.80 -2.00 13.97
CA PHE A 136 14.18 -1.68 12.61
C PHE A 136 15.26 -2.57 12.08
N TYR A 137 15.09 -3.02 10.84
CA TYR A 137 16.17 -3.55 10.00
C TYR A 137 16.51 -2.53 8.90
N GLY A 138 17.69 -2.62 8.34
CA GLY A 138 18.16 -1.69 7.31
C GLY A 138 19.02 -2.38 6.27
N VAL A 139 19.65 -1.58 5.41
CA VAL A 139 20.64 -2.06 4.44
C VAL A 139 22.01 -2.19 5.08
N ASP A 140 22.81 -3.09 4.56
CA ASP A 140 24.22 -3.20 4.89
C ASP A 140 24.98 -1.98 4.34
N GLN A 141 25.84 -1.38 5.15
CA GLN A 141 26.51 -0.12 4.82
C GLN A 141 27.51 -0.23 3.67
N GLU A 142 28.12 -1.40 3.49
CA GLU A 142 29.13 -1.59 2.44
C GLU A 142 28.49 -1.91 1.09
N THR A 143 27.42 -2.71 1.10
CA THR A 143 26.80 -3.22 -0.13
C THR A 143 25.57 -2.44 -0.56
N GLY A 144 24.92 -1.73 0.37
CA GLY A 144 23.60 -1.10 0.16
C GLY A 144 22.47 -2.10 -0.03
N LEU A 145 22.66 -3.39 0.30
CA LEU A 145 21.69 -4.45 0.15
C LEU A 145 21.08 -4.85 1.51
N LEU A 146 19.87 -5.44 1.45
CA LEU A 146 19.28 -6.12 2.60
C LEU A 146 20.09 -7.35 2.94
N ASN A 147 20.49 -7.49 4.21
CA ASN A 147 21.16 -8.67 4.73
C ASN A 147 20.14 -9.56 5.44
N TYR A 148 19.64 -10.57 4.74
CA TYR A 148 18.56 -11.44 5.23
C TYR A 148 18.97 -12.27 6.45
N ASP A 149 20.24 -12.61 6.60
CA ASP A 149 20.72 -13.36 7.77
C ASP A 149 20.66 -12.47 9.03
N LYS A 150 21.08 -11.20 8.93
CA LYS A 150 20.94 -10.23 10.02
C LYS A 150 19.45 -9.95 10.34
N ILE A 151 18.57 -9.92 9.32
CA ILE A 151 17.12 -9.77 9.52
C ILE A 151 16.56 -10.99 10.26
N GLU A 152 17.00 -12.18 9.91
CA GLU A 152 16.62 -13.42 10.60
C GLU A 152 17.11 -13.45 12.06
N GLU A 153 18.37 -13.11 12.32
CA GLU A 153 18.91 -13.00 13.68
C GLU A 153 18.09 -12.02 14.52
N LEU A 154 17.74 -10.87 13.94
CA LEU A 154 16.92 -9.86 14.60
C LEU A 154 15.49 -10.38 14.86
N ALA A 155 14.88 -11.05 13.91
CA ALA A 155 13.55 -11.64 14.06
C ALA A 155 13.53 -12.72 15.16
N VAL A 156 14.55 -13.59 15.19
CA VAL A 156 14.67 -14.62 16.23
C VAL A 156 14.87 -13.98 17.62
N LYS A 157 15.64 -12.92 17.71
CA LYS A 157 15.88 -12.21 18.97
C LYS A 157 14.64 -11.51 19.50
N GLU A 158 13.96 -10.75 18.63
CA GLU A 158 12.88 -9.85 19.03
C GLU A 158 11.48 -10.49 19.00
N GLN A 159 11.34 -11.68 18.38
CA GLN A 159 10.08 -12.44 18.28
C GLN A 159 8.88 -11.57 17.85
N PRO A 160 8.97 -10.85 16.71
CA PRO A 160 7.94 -9.91 16.30
C PRO A 160 6.63 -10.63 15.95
N LYS A 161 5.50 -9.93 16.15
CA LYS A 161 4.20 -10.40 15.70
C LYS A 161 4.01 -10.22 14.18
N MET A 162 4.70 -9.23 13.61
CA MET A 162 4.65 -8.89 12.19
C MET A 162 6.03 -8.49 11.68
N ILE A 163 6.32 -8.83 10.43
CA ILE A 163 7.48 -8.33 9.68
C ILE A 163 6.92 -7.59 8.46
N ILE A 164 7.40 -6.37 8.22
CA ILE A 164 7.02 -5.58 7.05
C ILE A 164 8.15 -5.63 6.03
N ALA A 165 7.89 -6.21 4.86
CA ALA A 165 8.71 -6.08 3.67
C ALA A 165 8.22 -4.92 2.80
N GLY A 166 9.08 -4.33 2.00
CA GLY A 166 8.74 -3.20 1.14
C GLY A 166 9.41 -1.90 1.56
N ALA A 167 9.51 -0.99 0.62
CA ALA A 167 10.26 0.25 0.78
C ALA A 167 9.70 1.38 -0.07
N SER A 168 9.97 2.62 0.36
CA SER A 168 9.73 3.83 -0.44
C SER A 168 10.92 4.18 -1.33
N ALA A 169 12.15 3.87 -0.90
CA ALA A 169 13.38 4.30 -1.54
C ALA A 169 14.47 3.22 -1.52
N TYR A 170 14.13 2.02 -1.95
CA TYR A 170 15.07 0.91 -2.11
C TYR A 170 15.02 0.42 -3.56
N SER A 171 16.10 0.60 -4.32
CA SER A 171 16.18 0.38 -5.76
C SER A 171 16.71 -1.01 -6.15
N ARG A 172 16.63 -1.98 -5.25
CA ARG A 172 17.01 -3.37 -5.49
C ARG A 172 15.79 -4.28 -5.31
N GLU A 173 15.87 -5.48 -5.85
CA GLU A 173 14.84 -6.50 -5.62
C GLU A 173 14.79 -6.94 -4.16
N ILE A 174 13.58 -7.25 -3.71
CA ILE A 174 13.33 -7.81 -2.39
C ILE A 174 13.03 -9.30 -2.57
N ASP A 175 13.77 -10.15 -1.86
CA ASP A 175 13.48 -11.58 -1.82
C ASP A 175 12.34 -11.87 -0.83
N TYR A 176 11.11 -11.83 -1.35
CA TYR A 176 9.89 -12.08 -0.56
C TYR A 176 9.83 -13.51 -0.04
N LYS A 177 10.39 -14.47 -0.77
CA LYS A 177 10.47 -15.86 -0.33
C LYS A 177 11.34 -15.99 0.92
N ARG A 178 12.49 -15.34 0.92
CA ARG A 178 13.38 -15.34 2.07
C ARG A 178 12.76 -14.62 3.28
N PHE A 179 12.04 -13.51 3.07
CA PHE A 179 11.25 -12.87 4.12
C PHE A 179 10.18 -13.81 4.68
N ARG A 180 9.52 -14.60 3.83
CA ARG A 180 8.52 -15.57 4.26
C ARG A 180 9.15 -16.67 5.13
N GLU A 181 10.28 -17.22 4.75
CA GLU A 181 11.02 -18.20 5.54
C GLU A 181 11.37 -17.66 6.93
N ILE A 182 11.80 -16.40 7.00
CA ILE A 182 12.08 -15.72 8.28
C ILE A 182 10.81 -15.56 9.12
N ALA A 183 9.74 -15.10 8.50
CA ALA A 183 8.45 -14.91 9.19
C ALA A 183 7.91 -16.23 9.75
N ASP A 184 7.90 -17.28 8.95
CA ASP A 184 7.44 -18.61 9.36
C ASP A 184 8.28 -19.17 10.53
N LYS A 185 9.59 -18.93 10.52
CA LYS A 185 10.50 -19.38 11.58
C LYS A 185 10.16 -18.82 12.95
N VAL A 186 9.62 -17.60 13.02
CA VAL A 186 9.26 -16.94 14.29
C VAL A 186 7.75 -16.82 14.48
N GLY A 187 6.94 -17.39 13.57
CA GLY A 187 5.48 -17.32 13.63
C GLY A 187 4.91 -15.91 13.43
N ALA A 188 5.62 -15.07 12.70
CA ALA A 188 5.19 -13.70 12.40
C ALA A 188 4.32 -13.61 11.15
N ILE A 189 3.42 -12.65 11.11
CA ILE A 189 2.72 -12.26 9.89
C ILE A 189 3.68 -11.48 8.98
N LEU A 190 3.77 -11.85 7.72
CA LEU A 190 4.53 -11.10 6.71
C LEU A 190 3.59 -10.15 5.96
N LEU A 191 3.75 -8.85 6.16
CA LEU A 191 3.12 -7.79 5.40
C LEU A 191 4.10 -7.28 4.34
N CYS A 192 3.65 -7.14 3.10
CA CYS A 192 4.39 -6.40 2.08
C CYS A 192 3.70 -5.10 1.73
N ASP A 193 4.38 -3.97 1.90
CA ASP A 193 3.96 -2.68 1.34
C ASP A 193 4.66 -2.48 -0.01
N MET A 194 3.95 -2.77 -1.10
CA MET A 194 4.48 -2.64 -2.47
C MET A 194 4.06 -1.33 -3.15
N ALA A 195 3.68 -0.31 -2.40
CA ALA A 195 3.09 0.92 -2.96
C ALA A 195 3.94 1.58 -4.06
N HIS A 196 5.27 1.63 -3.90
CA HIS A 196 6.15 2.23 -4.91
C HIS A 196 6.32 1.35 -6.16
N PRO A 197 6.71 0.07 -6.06
CA PRO A 197 6.96 -0.77 -7.23
C PRO A 197 5.71 -1.45 -7.83
N ALA A 198 4.50 -1.22 -7.30
CA ALA A 198 3.30 -1.98 -7.67
C ALA A 198 3.02 -2.06 -9.18
N GLY A 199 3.30 -0.98 -9.93
CA GLY A 199 3.14 -0.98 -11.38
C GLY A 199 4.13 -1.90 -12.11
N LEU A 200 5.37 -2.02 -11.60
CA LEU A 200 6.40 -2.92 -12.12
C LEU A 200 6.06 -4.38 -11.78
N ILE A 201 5.56 -4.62 -10.57
CA ILE A 201 5.08 -5.93 -10.12
C ILE A 201 3.89 -6.39 -10.97
N ALA A 202 2.89 -5.55 -11.16
CA ALA A 202 1.72 -5.84 -12.01
C ALA A 202 2.10 -6.19 -13.45
N LYS A 203 3.23 -5.68 -13.92
CA LYS A 203 3.77 -5.97 -15.28
C LYS A 203 4.73 -7.17 -15.31
N GLY A 204 5.01 -7.79 -14.16
CA GLY A 204 5.94 -8.92 -14.06
C GLY A 204 7.40 -8.55 -14.34
N ILE A 205 7.79 -7.29 -14.14
CA ILE A 205 9.17 -6.82 -14.38
C ILE A 205 10.06 -7.14 -13.18
N ILE A 206 9.49 -7.16 -11.98
CA ILE A 206 10.17 -7.50 -10.72
C ILE A 206 9.33 -8.52 -9.94
N GLY A 207 9.93 -9.12 -8.91
CA GLY A 207 9.32 -10.18 -8.11
C GLY A 207 7.95 -9.81 -7.52
N ASP A 208 7.03 -10.77 -7.52
CA ASP A 208 5.67 -10.62 -7.00
C ASP A 208 5.60 -11.04 -5.52
N PRO A 209 5.15 -10.15 -4.61
CA PRO A 209 4.99 -10.49 -3.19
C PRO A 209 3.76 -11.36 -2.88
N VAL A 210 2.71 -11.33 -3.72
CA VAL A 210 1.41 -11.97 -3.41
C VAL A 210 1.52 -13.47 -3.13
N PRO A 211 2.33 -14.27 -3.85
CA PRO A 211 2.49 -15.68 -3.54
C PRO A 211 3.27 -15.99 -2.25
N HIS A 212 3.97 -15.00 -1.70
CA HIS A 212 4.89 -15.20 -0.58
C HIS A 212 4.43 -14.52 0.71
N CYS A 213 3.77 -13.36 0.61
CA CYS A 213 3.39 -12.56 1.75
C CYS A 213 1.98 -12.91 2.23
N HIS A 214 1.76 -12.87 3.54
CA HIS A 214 0.44 -13.08 4.13
C HIS A 214 -0.54 -12.01 3.69
N ILE A 215 -0.12 -10.77 3.73
CA ILE A 215 -0.92 -9.62 3.32
C ILE A 215 -0.03 -8.70 2.48
N VAL A 216 -0.60 -8.13 1.44
CA VAL A 216 0.07 -7.15 0.59
C VAL A 216 -0.76 -5.88 0.56
N THR A 217 -0.13 -4.74 0.79
CA THR A 217 -0.77 -3.43 0.66
C THR A 217 -0.13 -2.63 -0.47
N THR A 218 -0.91 -1.76 -1.08
CA THR A 218 -0.41 -0.80 -2.07
C THR A 218 -1.26 0.45 -2.12
N THR A 219 -0.72 1.50 -2.73
CA THR A 219 -1.49 2.65 -3.21
C THR A 219 -1.89 2.43 -4.66
N THR A 220 -2.94 3.12 -5.10
CA THR A 220 -3.36 3.12 -6.50
C THR A 220 -2.77 4.28 -7.32
N HIS A 221 -2.20 5.30 -6.68
CA HIS A 221 -1.83 6.59 -7.28
C HIS A 221 -0.33 6.84 -7.47
N LYS A 222 0.51 5.80 -7.42
CA LYS A 222 1.96 5.89 -7.71
C LYS A 222 2.24 5.25 -9.08
N THR A 223 3.06 4.23 -9.16
CA THR A 223 3.37 3.56 -10.43
C THR A 223 2.15 2.89 -11.10
N LEU A 224 1.09 2.60 -10.34
CA LEU A 224 -0.18 2.11 -10.91
C LEU A 224 -0.97 3.18 -11.70
N ARG A 225 -0.65 4.47 -11.55
CA ARG A 225 -1.30 5.58 -12.26
C ARG A 225 -2.82 5.64 -12.10
N GLY A 226 -3.33 5.23 -10.93
CA GLY A 226 -4.75 5.28 -10.59
C GLY A 226 -5.12 6.50 -9.75
N PRO A 227 -6.37 6.57 -9.28
CA PRO A 227 -6.84 7.62 -8.38
C PRO A 227 -6.17 7.50 -7.00
N ARG A 228 -6.30 8.53 -6.17
CA ARG A 228 -5.90 8.48 -4.76
C ARG A 228 -6.70 7.39 -4.04
N GLY A 229 -6.01 6.36 -3.54
CA GLY A 229 -6.60 5.22 -2.88
C GLY A 229 -5.56 4.20 -2.46
N GLY A 230 -6.01 3.11 -1.86
CA GLY A 230 -5.19 1.97 -1.45
C GLY A 230 -5.89 0.64 -1.69
N LEU A 231 -5.11 -0.42 -1.68
CA LEU A 231 -5.58 -1.80 -1.79
C LEU A 231 -4.97 -2.64 -0.66
N ILE A 232 -5.72 -3.65 -0.22
CA ILE A 232 -5.21 -4.75 0.59
C ILE A 232 -5.49 -6.03 -0.18
N LEU A 233 -4.47 -6.84 -0.38
CA LEU A 233 -4.51 -8.07 -1.16
C LEU A 233 -4.04 -9.24 -0.31
N MET A 234 -4.58 -10.44 -0.57
CA MET A 234 -4.13 -11.68 0.05
C MET A 234 -4.11 -12.79 -1.00
N GLY A 235 -3.13 -13.68 -0.88
CA GLY A 235 -3.04 -14.90 -1.69
C GLY A 235 -3.97 -16.03 -1.20
N LYS A 236 -3.84 -17.22 -1.80
CA LYS A 236 -4.70 -18.38 -1.50
C LYS A 236 -4.50 -18.98 -0.12
N ASP A 237 -3.31 -18.86 0.44
CA ASP A 237 -2.90 -19.62 1.63
C ASP A 237 -3.18 -18.87 2.96
N PHE A 238 -4.24 -18.08 2.96
CA PHE A 238 -4.67 -17.31 4.13
C PHE A 238 -6.14 -17.42 4.44
#